data_c96e33d57153ff8975e623b586bdaf5c
#
_entry.id   c96e33d57153ff8975e623b586bdaf5c
#
_cell.length_a   1.000
_cell.length_b   1.000
_cell.length_c   1.000
_cell.angle_alpha   90.00
_cell.angle_beta   90.00
_cell.angle_gamma   90.00
#
_symmetry.space_group_name_H-M   'P 1'
#
loop_
_entity.id
_entity.type
_entity.pdbx_description
1 polymer ?
#
loop_
_entity_poly.entity_id
_entity_poly.type
_entity_poly.pdbx_seq_one_letter_code
_entity_poly.pdbx_strand_id
1 'polypeptide(L)'
;MLAYAADLRLRWQRWACREPLSGVLDTMRKAEVVSEQASIFPRASGVLLHPTSLPGPYGIGDLGAWAYRFVDCLAAAGQSVWQVLPLGPTGFGESPYQALSTFAGNTNLISLDGLVADGWLSAEELAERPYFSPRKCDYAAAIAFRDEMLSLAYDRFVRDSEAVAACEAWCRHPDRWWLDDFALFMALKEYHGGRPWVDWTESEVFREKQALGAARNMHATRIAEHRFRQWVFFRQWDALRAYANSKGIRIVGDIPIYVAHDSADVWVNPELFDLDFYGRPNFIAGVPPDYFSATGQRWGNPLYLWEEHQRTGYAWWIQRVRATLQVVDIVRIDHFRGFDLYYKIPAERPTAQGGRWVNGPKIGFFRALSAGLGRELDQLPIIAEDLGDDLGAAIALRDSLHLPGMAILQFAFSSYEGEENRFLPHNHVPNMVVYTGTHDNNTVWGWWTNESSPGEREHLRRYVGKDRIDEPNWELIQMGMASPAHTFIVPLQDMLGLGASARMNKPGVPAGQWRWRCLPDDLPQNISGTPWERLAALTRAHGRAQG
;
A
#
# COMPACT_ATOMS: atom_id res chain seq x y z
N MET A 1 -27.02 1.16 -30.62
CA MET A 1 -26.58 0.43 -29.44
C MET A 1 -25.93 -0.92 -29.76
N LEU A 2 -26.54 -1.81 -30.57
CA LEU A 2 -25.91 -3.10 -30.94
C LEU A 2 -24.64 -2.98 -31.81
N ALA A 3 -24.52 -1.94 -32.64
CA ALA A 3 -23.35 -1.72 -33.49
C ALA A 3 -22.11 -1.22 -32.71
N TYR A 4 -22.30 -0.53 -31.59
CA TYR A 4 -21.23 -0.02 -30.73
C TYR A 4 -20.58 -1.12 -29.86
N ALA A 5 -21.40 -2.06 -29.41
CA ALA A 5 -20.91 -3.25 -28.68
C ALA A 5 -20.09 -4.20 -29.59
N ALA A 6 -20.41 -4.24 -30.89
CA ALA A 6 -19.69 -5.03 -31.86
C ALA A 6 -18.31 -4.41 -32.22
N ASP A 7 -18.20 -3.08 -32.26
CA ASP A 7 -16.94 -2.37 -32.52
C ASP A 7 -15.94 -2.50 -31.34
N LEU A 8 -16.42 -2.51 -30.11
CA LEU A 8 -15.61 -2.81 -28.93
C LEU A 8 -15.06 -4.25 -28.98
N ARG A 9 -15.84 -5.24 -29.39
CA ARG A 9 -15.37 -6.63 -29.53
C ARG A 9 -14.28 -6.78 -30.62
N LEU A 10 -14.38 -6.05 -31.69
CA LEU A 10 -13.39 -6.09 -32.79
C LEU A 10 -12.04 -5.41 -32.43
N ARG A 11 -12.03 -4.44 -31.54
CA ARG A 11 -10.81 -3.82 -31.03
C ARG A 11 -10.02 -4.73 -30.11
N TRP A 12 -10.69 -5.59 -29.34
CA TRP A 12 -10.08 -6.58 -28.46
C TRP A 12 -9.36 -7.70 -29.20
N GLN A 13 -9.89 -8.12 -30.35
CA GLN A 13 -9.23 -9.15 -31.18
C GLN A 13 -7.88 -8.70 -31.76
N ARG A 14 -7.63 -7.39 -31.91
CA ARG A 14 -6.33 -6.86 -32.37
C ARG A 14 -5.26 -6.79 -31.28
N TRP A 15 -5.63 -6.84 -30.01
CA TRP A 15 -4.68 -6.85 -28.89
C TRP A 15 -4.27 -8.27 -28.49
N ALA A 16 -5.12 -9.24 -28.67
CA ALA A 16 -4.89 -10.66 -28.40
C ALA A 16 -4.00 -11.37 -29.45
N CYS A 17 -3.68 -10.74 -30.59
CA CYS A 17 -2.85 -11.30 -31.65
C CYS A 17 -1.41 -10.76 -31.61
N ARG A 18 -0.76 -10.75 -30.45
CA ARG A 18 0.71 -10.77 -30.37
C ARG A 18 1.13 -12.19 -30.06
N GLU A 19 2.00 -12.73 -30.93
CA GLU A 19 2.38 -14.14 -31.02
C GLU A 19 2.77 -14.77 -29.68
N PRO A 20 2.46 -16.07 -29.47
CA PRO A 20 2.93 -16.81 -28.30
C PRO A 20 4.45 -17.03 -28.43
N LEU A 21 5.19 -16.69 -27.38
CA LEU A 21 6.61 -17.02 -27.19
C LEU A 21 6.77 -18.56 -27.11
N SER A 22 6.81 -19.21 -28.26
CA SER A 22 7.25 -20.60 -28.42
C SER A 22 8.75 -20.61 -28.72
N GLY A 23 9.58 -20.62 -27.70
CA GLY A 23 11.02 -20.68 -27.90
C GLY A 23 11.92 -20.80 -26.69
N VAL A 24 11.35 -20.99 -25.47
CA VAL A 24 12.17 -21.04 -24.24
C VAL A 24 11.95 -22.33 -23.40
N LEU A 25 11.32 -23.35 -23.95
CA LEU A 25 10.99 -24.58 -23.19
C LEU A 25 12.03 -25.71 -23.26
N ASP A 26 13.20 -25.53 -23.87
CA ASP A 26 14.12 -26.66 -24.13
C ASP A 26 15.47 -26.61 -23.40
N THR A 27 15.71 -25.69 -22.45
CA THR A 27 17.04 -25.60 -21.79
C THR A 27 17.03 -25.75 -20.25
N MET A 28 15.95 -26.21 -19.64
CA MET A 28 15.90 -26.41 -18.19
C MET A 28 15.58 -27.86 -17.79
N ARG A 29 16.27 -28.82 -18.34
CA ARG A 29 16.42 -30.16 -17.75
C ARG A 29 17.90 -30.41 -17.49
N LYS A 30 18.34 -30.11 -16.27
CA LYS A 30 19.41 -30.77 -15.49
C LYS A 30 20.01 -29.80 -14.47
N ALA A 31 19.48 -29.81 -13.27
CA ALA A 31 20.24 -29.67 -12.03
C ALA A 31 19.27 -29.89 -10.85
N GLU A 32 19.04 -31.15 -10.49
CA GLU A 32 18.62 -31.49 -9.13
C GLU A 32 19.81 -31.20 -8.20
N VAL A 33 19.79 -30.02 -7.62
CA VAL A 33 20.38 -29.78 -6.31
C VAL A 33 19.21 -29.27 -5.47
N VAL A 34 18.70 -30.09 -4.58
CA VAL A 34 17.77 -29.70 -3.52
C VAL A 34 18.57 -28.75 -2.62
N SER A 35 18.62 -27.46 -3.00
CA SER A 35 18.93 -26.41 -2.06
C SER A 35 17.70 -26.29 -1.15
N GLU A 36 17.87 -26.39 0.17
CA GLU A 36 16.87 -25.90 1.11
C GLU A 36 16.50 -24.47 0.68
N GLN A 37 15.35 -24.34 0.03
CA GLN A 37 14.87 -23.01 -0.36
C GLN A 37 14.59 -22.24 0.92
N ALA A 38 15.36 -21.19 1.16
CA ALA A 38 15.18 -20.32 2.31
C ALA A 38 13.72 -19.82 2.31
N SER A 39 13.04 -19.95 3.44
CA SER A 39 11.66 -19.48 3.61
C SER A 39 11.57 -18.01 3.20
N ILE A 40 10.54 -17.65 2.41
CA ILE A 40 10.26 -16.25 2.04
C ILE A 40 10.01 -15.40 3.29
N PHE A 41 9.49 -16.01 4.34
CA PHE A 41 9.20 -15.39 5.63
C PHE A 41 10.09 -16.00 6.73
N PRO A 42 11.40 -15.65 6.80
CA PRO A 42 12.24 -16.09 7.90
C PRO A 42 11.80 -15.45 9.21
N ARG A 43 12.30 -15.99 10.35
CA ARG A 43 12.07 -15.37 11.64
C ARG A 43 12.68 -13.96 11.65
N ALA A 44 11.83 -12.95 11.81
CA ALA A 44 12.18 -11.55 11.60
C ALA A 44 11.34 -10.62 12.48
N SER A 45 11.80 -9.38 12.65
CA SER A 45 10.98 -8.29 13.16
C SER A 45 11.17 -7.03 12.34
N GLY A 46 10.20 -6.11 12.43
CA GLY A 46 10.20 -4.87 11.69
C GLY A 46 9.33 -3.78 12.28
N VAL A 47 9.37 -2.63 11.61
CA VAL A 47 8.61 -1.44 12.00
C VAL A 47 7.70 -1.02 10.84
N LEU A 48 6.45 -0.68 11.18
CA LEU A 48 5.50 -0.05 10.27
C LEU A 48 5.64 1.47 10.39
N LEU A 49 6.00 2.11 9.29
CA LEU A 49 6.03 3.57 9.15
C LEU A 49 5.87 3.95 7.67
N HIS A 50 4.82 4.73 7.37
CA HIS A 50 4.66 5.26 6.02
C HIS A 50 5.57 6.48 5.80
N PRO A 51 6.19 6.66 4.61
CA PRO A 51 7.11 7.78 4.36
C PRO A 51 6.53 9.16 4.65
N THR A 52 5.22 9.39 4.47
CA THR A 52 4.57 10.67 4.83
C THR A 52 4.73 11.05 6.29
N SER A 53 4.95 10.05 7.18
CA SER A 53 5.13 10.26 8.62
C SER A 53 6.58 10.56 9.02
N LEU A 54 7.53 10.55 8.10
CA LEU A 54 8.91 10.91 8.37
C LEU A 54 9.04 12.40 8.71
N PRO A 55 10.08 12.80 9.48
CA PRO A 55 10.40 14.20 9.69
C PRO A 55 10.74 14.92 8.38
N GLY A 56 10.74 16.24 8.41
CA GLY A 56 11.16 17.06 7.28
C GLY A 56 10.48 18.42 7.29
N PRO A 57 11.07 19.42 6.62
CA PRO A 57 10.60 20.79 6.68
C PRO A 57 9.47 21.13 5.70
N TYR A 58 9.06 20.22 4.81
CA TYR A 58 8.19 20.52 3.68
C TYR A 58 6.75 19.98 3.87
N GLY A 59 6.27 19.91 5.09
CA GLY A 59 4.87 19.63 5.44
C GLY A 59 4.43 18.17 5.39
N ILE A 60 5.12 17.35 4.61
CA ILE A 60 4.94 15.89 4.49
C ILE A 60 6.32 15.25 4.55
N GLY A 61 6.45 14.05 5.10
CA GLY A 61 7.69 13.27 5.00
C GLY A 61 7.96 12.84 3.56
N ASP A 62 9.23 12.64 3.21
CA ASP A 62 9.67 12.34 1.86
C ASP A 62 10.81 11.31 1.80
N LEU A 63 11.27 11.00 0.58
CA LEU A 63 12.31 10.01 0.28
C LEU A 63 13.75 10.55 0.48
N GLY A 64 13.88 11.65 1.23
CA GLY A 64 15.17 12.31 1.51
C GLY A 64 15.90 11.71 2.71
N ALA A 65 16.78 12.54 3.30
CA ALA A 65 17.72 12.14 4.35
C ALA A 65 17.05 11.42 5.54
N TRP A 66 15.81 11.77 5.90
CA TRP A 66 15.11 11.14 7.01
C TRP A 66 14.63 9.71 6.72
N ALA A 67 14.36 9.39 5.45
CA ALA A 67 14.06 8.03 5.04
C ALA A 67 15.31 7.13 5.17
N TYR A 68 16.46 7.60 4.74
CA TYR A 68 17.74 6.91 4.94
C TYR A 68 18.09 6.77 6.42
N ARG A 69 17.85 7.82 7.22
CA ARG A 69 18.03 7.77 8.69
C ARG A 69 17.14 6.72 9.34
N PHE A 70 15.89 6.59 8.91
CA PHE A 70 15.00 5.56 9.41
C PHE A 70 15.51 4.15 9.09
N VAL A 71 16.03 3.93 7.89
CA VAL A 71 16.70 2.67 7.52
C VAL A 71 17.91 2.40 8.42
N ASP A 72 18.71 3.43 8.75
CA ASP A 72 19.83 3.29 9.67
C ASP A 72 19.38 2.90 11.09
N CYS A 73 18.30 3.49 11.60
CA CYS A 73 17.70 3.10 12.89
C CYS A 73 17.21 1.65 12.89
N LEU A 74 16.55 1.21 11.80
CA LEU A 74 16.13 -0.18 11.64
C LEU A 74 17.33 -1.14 11.71
N ALA A 75 18.36 -0.86 10.92
CA ALA A 75 19.58 -1.69 10.89
C ALA A 75 20.27 -1.74 12.25
N ALA A 76 20.44 -0.58 12.91
CA ALA A 76 21.05 -0.51 14.24
C ALA A 76 20.25 -1.28 15.30
N ALA A 77 18.91 -1.34 15.15
CA ALA A 77 18.03 -2.10 16.03
C ALA A 77 17.86 -3.56 15.61
N GLY A 78 18.59 -4.04 14.60
CA GLY A 78 18.52 -5.43 14.11
C GLY A 78 17.18 -5.77 13.44
N GLN A 79 16.41 -4.74 12.99
CA GLN A 79 15.18 -4.95 12.26
C GLN A 79 15.47 -5.29 10.80
N SER A 80 14.75 -6.25 10.25
CA SER A 80 14.92 -6.69 8.86
C SER A 80 13.68 -6.47 7.99
N VAL A 81 12.66 -5.81 8.54
CA VAL A 81 11.43 -5.47 7.81
C VAL A 81 11.07 -4.01 8.03
N TRP A 82 10.79 -3.32 6.94
CA TRP A 82 10.12 -2.02 6.91
C TRP A 82 8.78 -2.18 6.23
N GLN A 83 7.67 -2.00 6.93
CA GLN A 83 6.35 -1.99 6.31
C GLN A 83 5.92 -0.57 5.99
N VAL A 84 5.47 -0.36 4.74
CA VAL A 84 4.86 0.88 4.25
C VAL A 84 3.41 0.62 3.85
N LEU A 85 2.60 1.70 3.79
CA LEU A 85 1.25 1.69 3.21
C LEU A 85 1.35 1.87 1.68
N PRO A 86 0.24 1.80 0.91
CA PRO A 86 0.29 2.01 -0.53
C PRO A 86 1.02 3.29 -0.92
N LEU A 87 1.91 3.21 -1.90
CA LEU A 87 2.80 4.31 -2.32
C LEU A 87 2.25 5.09 -3.53
N GLY A 88 1.00 4.85 -3.92
CA GLY A 88 0.35 5.53 -5.03
C GLY A 88 -0.03 6.98 -4.72
N PRO A 89 -0.30 7.80 -5.75
CA PRO A 89 -0.76 9.19 -5.58
C PRO A 89 -2.12 9.21 -4.91
N THR A 90 -2.21 9.88 -3.74
CA THR A 90 -3.43 9.91 -2.93
C THR A 90 -4.56 10.70 -3.61
N GLY A 91 -5.77 10.19 -3.46
CA GLY A 91 -7.00 10.84 -3.92
C GLY A 91 -7.81 11.38 -2.75
N PHE A 92 -9.06 10.89 -2.60
CA PHE A 92 -9.99 11.36 -1.59
C PHE A 92 -9.47 11.16 -0.16
N GLY A 93 -9.52 12.22 0.65
CA GLY A 93 -9.18 12.19 2.07
C GLY A 93 -7.71 11.94 2.38
N GLU A 94 -6.82 12.08 1.42
CA GLU A 94 -5.38 11.80 1.51
C GLU A 94 -5.06 10.34 1.88
N SER A 95 -6.04 9.46 1.72
CA SER A 95 -5.90 8.04 2.04
C SER A 95 -4.99 7.35 1.02
N PRO A 96 -3.95 6.63 1.46
CA PRO A 96 -3.14 5.79 0.57
C PRO A 96 -3.95 4.70 -0.13
N TYR A 97 -5.11 4.30 0.45
CA TYR A 97 -6.00 3.27 -0.08
C TYR A 97 -6.97 3.79 -1.15
N GLN A 98 -7.01 5.11 -1.36
CA GLN A 98 -7.80 5.78 -2.41
C GLN A 98 -6.86 6.44 -3.43
N ALA A 99 -5.97 5.63 -4.01
CA ALA A 99 -4.97 6.12 -4.96
C ALA A 99 -5.57 6.40 -6.34
N LEU A 100 -5.07 7.46 -6.99
CA LEU A 100 -5.43 7.82 -8.37
C LEU A 100 -4.85 6.87 -9.42
N SER A 101 -3.92 6.02 -9.03
CA SER A 101 -3.38 4.90 -9.82
C SER A 101 -2.73 3.87 -8.90
N THR A 102 -2.90 2.59 -9.24
CA THR A 102 -2.24 1.47 -8.55
C THR A 102 -0.80 1.22 -9.06
N PHE A 103 -0.39 1.89 -10.14
CA PHE A 103 0.93 1.72 -10.78
C PHE A 103 1.86 2.92 -10.54
N ALA A 104 1.30 4.12 -10.41
CA ALA A 104 2.06 5.35 -10.26
C ALA A 104 2.55 5.56 -8.82
N GLY A 105 3.67 6.26 -8.69
CA GLY A 105 4.19 6.68 -7.39
C GLY A 105 3.62 8.00 -6.91
N ASN A 106 3.53 8.17 -5.59
CA ASN A 106 3.09 9.42 -4.96
C ASN A 106 4.16 10.50 -5.07
N THR A 107 3.97 11.45 -5.97
CA THR A 107 4.92 12.54 -6.21
C THR A 107 5.11 13.47 -5.02
N ASN A 108 4.21 13.46 -4.04
CA ASN A 108 4.37 14.19 -2.78
C ASN A 108 5.49 13.60 -1.89
N LEU A 109 5.96 12.40 -2.17
CA LEU A 109 7.09 11.77 -1.49
C LEU A 109 8.45 12.14 -2.10
N ILE A 110 8.50 12.81 -3.24
CA ILE A 110 9.77 13.24 -3.87
C ILE A 110 10.54 14.14 -2.89
N SER A 111 11.80 13.82 -2.65
CA SER A 111 12.71 14.69 -1.89
C SER A 111 13.03 15.94 -2.69
N LEU A 112 12.62 17.11 -2.17
CA LEU A 112 12.96 18.39 -2.78
C LEU A 112 14.46 18.71 -2.62
N ASP A 113 15.08 18.32 -1.48
CA ASP A 113 16.53 18.43 -1.29
C ASP A 113 17.31 17.59 -2.31
N GLY A 114 16.75 16.45 -2.73
CA GLY A 114 17.29 15.64 -3.83
C GLY A 114 17.30 16.40 -5.16
N LEU A 115 16.26 17.21 -5.43
CA LEU A 115 16.21 18.07 -6.63
C LEU A 115 17.20 19.25 -6.57
N VAL A 116 17.54 19.73 -5.35
CA VAL A 116 18.65 20.69 -5.18
C VAL A 116 19.98 20.02 -5.52
N ALA A 117 20.21 18.79 -5.06
CA ALA A 117 21.41 18.04 -5.39
C ALA A 117 21.54 17.75 -6.89
N ASP A 118 20.43 17.58 -7.59
CA ASP A 118 20.36 17.43 -9.06
C ASP A 118 20.60 18.78 -9.80
N GLY A 119 20.59 19.92 -9.09
CA GLY A 119 20.72 21.26 -9.69
C GLY A 119 19.44 21.81 -10.32
N TRP A 120 18.28 21.16 -10.07
CA TRP A 120 16.98 21.61 -10.62
C TRP A 120 16.18 22.48 -9.64
N LEU A 121 16.63 22.60 -8.39
CA LEU A 121 16.16 23.58 -7.40
C LEU A 121 17.35 24.24 -6.72
N SER A 122 17.11 25.34 -6.01
CA SER A 122 18.10 25.95 -5.12
C SER A 122 17.65 25.89 -3.66
N ALA A 123 18.60 25.97 -2.73
CA ALA A 123 18.31 26.00 -1.30
C ALA A 123 17.53 27.26 -0.90
N GLU A 124 17.74 28.38 -1.59
CA GLU A 124 17.06 29.66 -1.37
C GLU A 124 15.57 29.54 -1.66
N GLU A 125 15.19 28.87 -2.76
CA GLU A 125 13.79 28.63 -3.12
C GLU A 125 13.07 27.76 -2.07
N LEU A 126 13.75 26.75 -1.55
CA LEU A 126 13.20 25.92 -0.47
C LEU A 126 13.13 26.65 0.88
N ALA A 127 13.93 27.72 1.06
CA ALA A 127 13.89 28.54 2.28
C ALA A 127 12.63 29.42 2.37
N GLU A 128 12.00 29.75 1.24
CA GLU A 128 10.77 30.55 1.16
C GLU A 128 9.49 29.77 1.53
N ARG A 129 9.63 28.49 1.91
CA ARG A 129 8.50 27.64 2.29
C ARG A 129 7.64 28.24 3.41
N PRO A 130 6.32 27.99 3.41
CA PRO A 130 5.46 28.32 4.54
C PRO A 130 5.87 27.53 5.79
N TYR A 131 5.40 27.95 6.96
CA TYR A 131 5.56 27.17 8.18
C TYR A 131 4.68 25.91 8.12
N PHE A 132 5.29 24.76 8.37
CA PHE A 132 4.63 23.49 8.51
C PHE A 132 4.82 22.91 9.91
N SER A 133 3.75 22.29 10.46
CA SER A 133 3.83 21.57 11.72
C SER A 133 4.82 20.40 11.61
N PRO A 134 5.76 20.25 12.57
CA PRO A 134 6.65 19.09 12.57
C PRO A 134 5.94 17.78 12.97
N ARG A 135 4.76 17.87 13.61
CA ARG A 135 4.04 16.71 14.18
C ARG A 135 2.86 16.21 13.32
N LYS A 136 2.43 17.01 12.35
CA LYS A 136 1.26 16.67 11.52
C LYS A 136 1.48 17.10 10.08
N CYS A 137 1.07 16.25 9.14
CA CYS A 137 0.96 16.62 7.75
C CYS A 137 -0.10 17.72 7.57
N ASP A 138 0.26 18.77 6.86
CA ASP A 138 -0.66 19.75 6.31
C ASP A 138 -0.74 19.54 4.80
N TYR A 139 -1.54 18.58 4.41
CA TYR A 139 -1.59 18.11 3.01
C TYR A 139 -1.88 19.24 2.02
N ALA A 140 -2.90 20.07 2.29
CA ALA A 140 -3.29 21.12 1.35
C ALA A 140 -2.14 22.11 1.07
N ALA A 141 -1.53 22.66 2.12
CA ALA A 141 -0.43 23.60 1.99
C ALA A 141 0.85 22.93 1.47
N ALA A 142 1.12 21.69 1.93
CA ALA A 142 2.31 20.96 1.52
C ALA A 142 2.25 20.54 0.05
N ILE A 143 1.09 20.07 -0.43
CA ILE A 143 0.88 19.69 -1.84
C ILE A 143 1.04 20.94 -2.74
N ALA A 144 0.43 22.07 -2.37
CA ALA A 144 0.54 23.30 -3.14
C ALA A 144 2.01 23.76 -3.27
N PHE A 145 2.76 23.79 -2.16
CA PHE A 145 4.18 24.14 -2.17
C PHE A 145 5.02 23.15 -2.99
N ARG A 146 4.78 21.85 -2.83
CA ARG A 146 5.52 20.81 -3.56
C ARG A 146 5.21 20.83 -5.05
N ASP A 147 3.96 21.11 -5.43
CA ASP A 147 3.56 21.22 -6.84
C ASP A 147 4.29 22.39 -7.53
N GLU A 148 4.37 23.54 -6.87
CA GLU A 148 5.14 24.70 -7.33
C GLU A 148 6.62 24.36 -7.51
N MET A 149 7.24 23.74 -6.51
CA MET A 149 8.66 23.36 -6.57
C MET A 149 8.93 22.30 -7.64
N LEU A 150 8.04 21.33 -7.82
CA LEU A 150 8.19 20.30 -8.85
C LEU A 150 8.04 20.89 -10.26
N SER A 151 7.15 21.87 -10.46
CA SER A 151 7.02 22.57 -11.74
C SER A 151 8.28 23.42 -12.05
N LEU A 152 8.82 24.12 -11.04
CA LEU A 152 10.06 24.87 -11.18
C LEU A 152 11.26 23.97 -11.49
N ALA A 153 11.33 22.81 -10.83
CA ALA A 153 12.35 21.80 -11.12
C ALA A 153 12.23 21.28 -12.55
N TYR A 154 11.00 21.03 -13.05
CA TYR A 154 10.76 20.61 -14.42
C TYR A 154 11.24 21.64 -15.44
N ASP A 155 11.00 22.93 -15.23
CA ASP A 155 11.45 24.03 -16.11
C ASP A 155 12.98 24.08 -16.27
N ARG A 156 13.73 23.60 -15.28
CA ARG A 156 15.20 23.47 -15.35
C ARG A 156 15.64 22.14 -15.93
N PHE A 157 14.97 21.06 -15.52
CA PHE A 157 15.21 19.70 -16.03
C PHE A 157 15.17 19.66 -17.57
N VAL A 158 14.21 20.32 -18.22
CA VAL A 158 14.09 20.30 -19.70
C VAL A 158 15.30 20.92 -20.42
N ARG A 159 16.20 21.60 -19.70
CA ARG A 159 17.46 22.17 -20.24
C ARG A 159 18.65 21.24 -20.02
N ASP A 160 18.47 20.21 -19.23
CA ASP A 160 19.47 19.17 -18.95
C ASP A 160 19.27 18.01 -19.93
N SER A 161 20.00 18.05 -21.04
CA SER A 161 19.82 17.07 -22.13
C SER A 161 20.14 15.63 -21.74
N GLU A 162 21.07 15.43 -20.77
CA GLU A 162 21.42 14.09 -20.28
C GLU A 162 20.28 13.53 -19.40
N ALA A 163 19.77 14.33 -18.48
CA ALA A 163 18.65 13.95 -17.64
C ALA A 163 17.37 13.70 -18.46
N VAL A 164 17.08 14.55 -19.45
CA VAL A 164 15.95 14.36 -20.38
C VAL A 164 16.09 13.03 -21.12
N ALA A 165 17.26 12.72 -21.67
CA ALA A 165 17.48 11.44 -22.38
C ALA A 165 17.30 10.24 -21.43
N ALA A 166 17.77 10.32 -20.17
CA ALA A 166 17.58 9.28 -19.17
C ALA A 166 16.10 9.09 -18.81
N CYS A 167 15.36 10.19 -18.59
CA CYS A 167 13.92 10.16 -18.34
C CYS A 167 13.15 9.53 -19.51
N GLU A 168 13.45 9.93 -20.75
CA GLU A 168 12.81 9.35 -21.92
C GLU A 168 13.11 7.86 -22.11
N ALA A 169 14.32 7.42 -21.80
CA ALA A 169 14.69 6.01 -21.83
C ALA A 169 13.88 5.21 -20.80
N TRP A 170 13.74 5.75 -19.58
CA TRP A 170 12.93 5.15 -18.53
C TRP A 170 11.44 5.11 -18.90
N CYS A 171 10.89 6.18 -19.48
CA CYS A 171 9.49 6.24 -19.93
C CYS A 171 9.17 5.21 -21.02
N ARG A 172 10.14 4.91 -21.90
CA ARG A 172 9.97 3.93 -22.99
C ARG A 172 10.13 2.48 -22.55
N HIS A 173 10.52 2.22 -21.29
CA HIS A 173 10.69 0.85 -20.81
C HIS A 173 9.35 0.09 -20.83
N PRO A 174 9.28 -1.17 -21.27
CA PRO A 174 8.03 -1.92 -21.37
C PRO A 174 7.23 -1.99 -20.08
N ASP A 175 7.89 -1.98 -18.92
CA ASP A 175 7.22 -1.99 -17.62
C ASP A 175 6.51 -0.67 -17.27
N ARG A 176 6.66 0.36 -18.09
CA ARG A 176 6.01 1.68 -17.93
C ARG A 176 4.81 1.86 -18.87
N TRP A 177 4.21 0.78 -19.32
CA TRP A 177 3.06 0.74 -20.22
C TRP A 177 1.87 1.57 -19.74
N TRP A 178 1.72 1.76 -18.44
CA TRP A 178 0.66 2.52 -17.78
C TRP A 178 0.90 4.05 -17.79
N LEU A 179 2.16 4.48 -17.97
CA LEU A 179 2.60 5.85 -17.71
C LEU A 179 1.93 6.90 -18.59
N ASP A 180 1.76 6.62 -19.88
CA ASP A 180 1.20 7.57 -20.84
C ASP A 180 -0.28 7.85 -20.57
N ASP A 181 -1.04 6.83 -20.20
CA ASP A 181 -2.45 6.97 -19.87
C ASP A 181 -2.61 7.62 -18.48
N PHE A 182 -1.75 7.30 -17.52
CA PHE A 182 -1.72 7.97 -16.22
C PHE A 182 -1.38 9.46 -16.34
N ALA A 183 -0.34 9.82 -17.10
CA ALA A 183 0.06 11.21 -17.29
C ALA A 183 -1.04 12.04 -18.00
N LEU A 184 -1.72 11.44 -18.97
CA LEU A 184 -2.88 12.04 -19.60
C LEU A 184 -4.06 12.21 -18.63
N PHE A 185 -4.36 11.16 -17.83
CA PHE A 185 -5.40 11.21 -16.80
C PHE A 185 -5.15 12.35 -15.82
N MET A 186 -3.93 12.50 -15.32
CA MET A 186 -3.58 13.57 -14.39
C MET A 186 -3.72 14.96 -15.01
N ALA A 187 -3.25 15.13 -16.25
CA ALA A 187 -3.38 16.41 -16.96
C ALA A 187 -4.85 16.80 -17.21
N LEU A 188 -5.70 15.83 -17.58
CA LEU A 188 -7.15 16.05 -17.73
C LEU A 188 -7.81 16.33 -16.39
N LYS A 189 -7.44 15.60 -15.34
CA LYS A 189 -7.97 15.83 -13.99
C LYS A 189 -7.69 17.25 -13.49
N GLU A 190 -6.50 17.76 -13.72
CA GLU A 190 -6.13 19.15 -13.41
C GLU A 190 -6.92 20.15 -14.27
N TYR A 191 -7.01 19.91 -15.57
CA TYR A 191 -7.78 20.74 -16.49
C TYR A 191 -9.26 20.87 -16.07
N HIS A 192 -9.85 19.79 -15.59
CA HIS A 192 -11.21 19.73 -15.06
C HIS A 192 -11.32 20.15 -13.59
N GLY A 193 -10.29 20.77 -13.00
CA GLY A 193 -10.31 21.28 -11.62
C GLY A 193 -10.44 20.18 -10.56
N GLY A 194 -9.87 19.01 -10.78
CA GLY A 194 -9.87 17.89 -9.86
C GLY A 194 -11.17 17.06 -9.84
N ARG A 195 -12.15 17.36 -10.71
CA ARG A 195 -13.41 16.61 -10.78
C ARG A 195 -13.18 15.14 -11.12
N PRO A 196 -14.03 14.21 -10.64
CA PRO A 196 -13.99 12.81 -11.03
C PRO A 196 -14.09 12.66 -12.56
N TRP A 197 -13.41 11.64 -13.11
CA TRP A 197 -13.36 11.43 -14.56
C TRP A 197 -14.74 11.19 -15.20
N VAL A 198 -15.71 10.66 -14.48
CA VAL A 198 -17.10 10.48 -14.95
C VAL A 198 -17.86 11.80 -15.17
N ASP A 199 -17.32 12.90 -14.67
CA ASP A 199 -17.89 14.25 -14.80
C ASP A 199 -17.11 15.11 -15.82
N TRP A 200 -16.18 14.51 -16.61
CA TRP A 200 -15.49 15.17 -17.72
C TRP A 200 -16.39 15.26 -18.96
N THR A 201 -15.86 15.72 -20.08
CA THR A 201 -16.63 15.71 -21.32
C THR A 201 -16.90 14.26 -21.76
N GLU A 202 -18.06 14.03 -22.39
CA GLU A 202 -18.50 12.69 -22.80
C GLU A 202 -17.44 11.96 -23.65
N SER A 203 -16.80 12.66 -24.58
CA SER A 203 -15.77 12.12 -25.43
C SER A 203 -14.47 11.73 -24.69
N GLU A 204 -14.17 12.41 -23.59
CA GLU A 204 -13.04 12.05 -22.70
C GLU A 204 -13.41 10.90 -21.77
N VAL A 205 -14.64 10.88 -21.24
CA VAL A 205 -15.17 9.76 -20.44
C VAL A 205 -15.10 8.46 -21.24
N PHE A 206 -15.56 8.49 -22.50
CA PHE A 206 -15.54 7.33 -23.40
C PHE A 206 -14.20 7.10 -24.12
N ARG A 207 -13.19 7.89 -23.78
CA ARG A 207 -11.83 7.78 -24.35
C ARG A 207 -11.82 7.79 -25.89
N GLU A 208 -12.63 8.64 -26.51
CA GLU A 208 -12.67 8.75 -27.96
C GLU A 208 -11.31 9.16 -28.52
N LYS A 209 -10.84 8.43 -29.53
CA LYS A 209 -9.49 8.58 -30.09
C LYS A 209 -9.17 10.03 -30.50
N GLN A 210 -10.15 10.73 -31.10
CA GLN A 210 -9.97 12.11 -31.54
C GLN A 210 -9.86 13.07 -30.35
N ALA A 211 -10.72 12.92 -29.33
CA ALA A 211 -10.69 13.74 -28.12
C ALA A 211 -9.38 13.52 -27.35
N LEU A 212 -8.96 12.27 -27.15
CA LEU A 212 -7.68 11.99 -26.50
C LEU A 212 -6.48 12.48 -27.30
N GLY A 213 -6.54 12.45 -28.64
CA GLY A 213 -5.51 13.03 -29.50
C GLY A 213 -5.40 14.55 -29.33
N ALA A 214 -6.54 15.24 -29.31
CA ALA A 214 -6.61 16.69 -29.05
C ALA A 214 -6.11 17.04 -27.65
N ALA A 215 -6.53 16.28 -26.62
CA ALA A 215 -6.08 16.45 -25.24
C ALA A 215 -4.57 16.26 -25.08
N ARG A 216 -3.98 15.23 -25.69
CA ARG A 216 -2.52 15.01 -25.70
C ARG A 216 -1.75 16.18 -26.30
N ASN A 217 -2.26 16.79 -27.38
CA ASN A 217 -1.63 17.95 -27.99
C ASN A 217 -1.79 19.20 -27.11
N MET A 218 -3.00 19.44 -26.57
CA MET A 218 -3.32 20.59 -25.73
C MET A 218 -2.50 20.59 -24.44
N HIS A 219 -2.34 19.44 -23.79
CA HIS A 219 -1.69 19.27 -22.48
C HIS A 219 -0.30 18.68 -22.58
N ALA A 220 0.37 18.73 -23.73
CA ALA A 220 1.65 18.05 -24.00
C ALA A 220 2.71 18.35 -22.93
N THR A 221 2.86 19.61 -22.53
CA THR A 221 3.82 20.05 -21.51
C THR A 221 3.49 19.44 -20.14
N ARG A 222 2.21 19.47 -19.73
CA ARG A 222 1.81 18.95 -18.43
C ARG A 222 1.92 17.42 -18.37
N ILE A 223 1.62 16.72 -19.46
CA ILE A 223 1.84 15.29 -19.60
C ILE A 223 3.33 14.94 -19.46
N ALA A 224 4.21 15.71 -20.11
CA ALA A 224 5.65 15.51 -19.99
C ALA A 224 6.15 15.77 -18.56
N GLU A 225 5.60 16.77 -17.88
CA GLU A 225 5.92 17.04 -16.48
C GLU A 225 5.46 15.90 -15.55
N HIS A 226 4.27 15.32 -15.73
CA HIS A 226 3.84 14.13 -14.96
C HIS A 226 4.76 12.94 -15.21
N ARG A 227 5.25 12.73 -16.42
CA ARG A 227 6.26 11.68 -16.72
C ARG A 227 7.58 11.94 -15.99
N PHE A 228 8.06 13.18 -15.99
CA PHE A 228 9.24 13.60 -15.23
C PHE A 228 9.06 13.32 -13.74
N ARG A 229 7.94 13.75 -13.14
CA ARG A 229 7.65 13.54 -11.72
C ARG A 229 7.63 12.05 -11.36
N GLN A 230 7.08 11.19 -12.22
CA GLN A 230 7.11 9.75 -12.01
C GLN A 230 8.53 9.18 -12.11
N TRP A 231 9.30 9.61 -13.11
CA TRP A 231 10.70 9.20 -13.22
C TRP A 231 11.52 9.59 -11.99
N VAL A 232 11.37 10.80 -11.47
CA VAL A 232 12.05 11.26 -10.24
C VAL A 232 11.64 10.43 -9.04
N PHE A 233 10.32 10.19 -8.86
CA PHE A 233 9.83 9.35 -7.76
C PHE A 233 10.46 7.96 -7.79
N PHE A 234 10.41 7.26 -8.90
CA PHE A 234 10.95 5.90 -9.00
C PHE A 234 12.48 5.89 -8.83
N ARG A 235 13.20 6.86 -9.38
CA ARG A 235 14.64 7.00 -9.19
C ARG A 235 15.01 7.13 -7.70
N GLN A 236 14.32 7.98 -6.96
CA GLN A 236 14.57 8.19 -5.53
C GLN A 236 14.13 6.97 -4.70
N TRP A 237 12.99 6.40 -5.03
CA TRP A 237 12.49 5.20 -4.33
C TRP A 237 13.40 3.98 -4.55
N ASP A 238 13.82 3.73 -5.79
CA ASP A 238 14.70 2.61 -6.13
C ASP A 238 16.05 2.73 -5.40
N ALA A 239 16.60 3.96 -5.30
CA ALA A 239 17.82 4.22 -4.54
C ALA A 239 17.62 3.94 -3.03
N LEU A 240 16.53 4.40 -2.44
CA LEU A 240 16.21 4.15 -1.04
C LEU A 240 15.98 2.66 -0.76
N ARG A 241 15.22 1.97 -1.63
CA ARG A 241 15.00 0.53 -1.52
C ARG A 241 16.30 -0.26 -1.63
N ALA A 242 17.16 0.08 -2.59
CA ALA A 242 18.47 -0.55 -2.73
C ALA A 242 19.32 -0.34 -1.48
N TYR A 243 19.28 0.86 -0.88
CA TYR A 243 19.94 1.14 0.39
C TYR A 243 19.39 0.28 1.53
N ALA A 244 18.08 0.17 1.69
CA ALA A 244 17.45 -0.68 2.70
C ALA A 244 17.84 -2.15 2.51
N ASN A 245 17.75 -2.66 1.28
CA ASN A 245 18.12 -4.03 0.95
C ASN A 245 19.62 -4.30 1.20
N SER A 246 20.51 -3.33 0.94
CA SER A 246 21.96 -3.46 1.24
C SER A 246 22.25 -3.63 2.74
N LYS A 247 21.31 -3.23 3.60
CA LYS A 247 21.37 -3.43 5.06
C LYS A 247 20.54 -4.64 5.54
N GLY A 248 20.11 -5.52 4.62
CA GLY A 248 19.31 -6.70 4.95
C GLY A 248 17.84 -6.38 5.30
N ILE A 249 17.36 -5.16 5.03
CA ILE A 249 15.99 -4.75 5.31
C ILE A 249 15.13 -4.94 4.07
N ARG A 250 14.07 -5.74 4.18
CA ARG A 250 13.06 -5.93 3.14
C ARG A 250 11.89 -5.00 3.37
N ILE A 251 11.35 -4.47 2.27
CA ILE A 251 10.18 -3.58 2.31
C ILE A 251 8.91 -4.41 2.09
N VAL A 252 7.99 -4.34 3.04
CA VAL A 252 6.62 -4.86 2.90
C VAL A 252 5.75 -3.71 2.45
N GLY A 253 5.20 -3.82 1.23
CA GLY A 253 4.19 -2.91 0.71
C GLY A 253 2.78 -3.39 0.97
N ASP A 254 1.81 -2.60 0.54
CA ASP A 254 0.39 -2.87 0.74
C ASP A 254 -0.40 -2.64 -0.55
N ILE A 255 -1.32 -3.53 -0.85
CA ILE A 255 -2.26 -3.42 -1.98
C ILE A 255 -3.68 -3.53 -1.44
N PRO A 256 -4.52 -2.48 -1.51
CA PRO A 256 -5.94 -2.65 -1.30
C PRO A 256 -6.51 -3.55 -2.40
N ILE A 257 -7.39 -4.51 -2.04
CA ILE A 257 -7.98 -5.38 -3.07
C ILE A 257 -8.68 -4.55 -4.16
N TYR A 258 -9.43 -3.51 -3.78
CA TYR A 258 -10.13 -2.64 -4.71
C TYR A 258 -9.33 -1.38 -5.02
N VAL A 259 -9.54 -0.84 -6.23
CA VAL A 259 -8.98 0.46 -6.64
C VAL A 259 -10.01 1.57 -6.45
N ALA A 260 -9.56 2.81 -6.35
CA ALA A 260 -10.48 3.95 -6.34
C ALA A 260 -11.24 4.06 -7.66
N HIS A 261 -12.54 4.40 -7.60
CA HIS A 261 -13.33 4.66 -8.80
C HIS A 261 -12.76 5.82 -9.62
N ASP A 262 -12.39 6.90 -8.94
CA ASP A 262 -11.76 8.07 -9.56
C ASP A 262 -10.23 7.83 -9.67
N SER A 263 -9.87 6.96 -10.61
CA SER A 263 -8.48 6.56 -10.89
C SER A 263 -8.25 6.34 -12.38
N ALA A 264 -6.98 6.45 -12.79
CA ALA A 264 -6.55 6.08 -14.13
C ALA A 264 -6.84 4.61 -14.43
N ASP A 265 -6.77 3.74 -13.41
CA ASP A 265 -7.01 2.30 -13.54
C ASP A 265 -8.42 2.01 -14.07
N VAL A 266 -9.44 2.66 -13.48
CA VAL A 266 -10.84 2.46 -13.87
C VAL A 266 -11.16 3.19 -15.18
N TRP A 267 -10.66 4.42 -15.34
CA TRP A 267 -10.88 5.20 -16.57
C TRP A 267 -10.28 4.51 -17.80
N VAL A 268 -9.13 3.86 -17.66
CA VAL A 268 -8.44 3.18 -18.76
C VAL A 268 -9.04 1.81 -19.09
N ASN A 269 -9.53 1.09 -18.07
CA ASN A 269 -10.00 -0.29 -18.19
C ASN A 269 -11.42 -0.47 -17.63
N PRO A 270 -12.42 0.36 -18.06
CA PRO A 270 -13.77 0.33 -17.46
C PRO A 270 -14.46 -1.03 -17.60
N GLU A 271 -14.10 -1.81 -18.62
CA GLU A 271 -14.63 -3.16 -18.88
C GLU A 271 -14.24 -4.20 -17.83
N LEU A 272 -13.26 -3.92 -16.99
CA LEU A 272 -12.86 -4.80 -15.88
C LEU A 272 -13.69 -4.60 -14.61
N PHE A 273 -14.57 -3.61 -14.60
CA PHE A 273 -15.32 -3.19 -13.42
C PHE A 273 -16.83 -3.21 -13.66
N ASP A 274 -17.62 -3.44 -12.60
CA ASP A 274 -19.09 -3.46 -12.63
C ASP A 274 -19.63 -2.00 -12.67
N LEU A 275 -19.59 -1.40 -13.87
CA LEU A 275 -20.00 -0.03 -14.13
C LEU A 275 -21.23 0.03 -15.04
N ASP A 276 -21.99 1.13 -14.94
CA ASP A 276 -23.03 1.45 -15.90
C ASP A 276 -22.44 2.05 -17.20
N PHE A 277 -23.31 2.38 -18.15
CA PHE A 277 -22.88 2.94 -19.42
C PHE A 277 -22.10 4.27 -19.28
N TYR A 278 -22.36 5.04 -18.24
CA TYR A 278 -21.70 6.33 -17.99
C TYR A 278 -20.45 6.19 -17.10
N GLY A 279 -20.00 4.96 -16.83
CA GLY A 279 -18.83 4.68 -16.01
C GLY A 279 -19.08 4.76 -14.50
N ARG A 280 -20.33 4.87 -14.05
CA ARG A 280 -20.66 4.90 -12.62
C ARG A 280 -20.81 3.48 -12.08
N PRO A 281 -20.35 3.18 -10.85
CA PRO A 281 -20.50 1.85 -10.28
C PRO A 281 -21.98 1.45 -10.15
N ASN A 282 -22.35 0.27 -10.65
CA ASN A 282 -23.64 -0.37 -10.33
C ASN A 282 -23.66 -0.83 -8.87
N PHE A 283 -22.53 -1.30 -8.41
CA PHE A 283 -22.31 -1.78 -7.04
C PHE A 283 -20.95 -1.34 -6.55
N ILE A 284 -20.83 -1.19 -5.25
CA ILE A 284 -19.61 -0.81 -4.57
C ILE A 284 -19.18 -1.82 -3.53
N ALA A 285 -17.89 -1.81 -3.20
CA ALA A 285 -17.30 -2.62 -2.16
C ALA A 285 -17.61 -2.08 -0.76
N GLY A 286 -17.53 -2.97 0.21
CA GLY A 286 -17.67 -2.67 1.63
C GLY A 286 -17.78 -3.94 2.47
N VAL A 287 -18.27 -3.78 3.70
CA VAL A 287 -18.54 -4.89 4.63
C VAL A 287 -19.93 -4.71 5.25
N PRO A 288 -20.59 -5.81 5.64
CA PRO A 288 -21.92 -5.76 6.26
C PRO A 288 -21.88 -5.03 7.61
N PRO A 289 -23.05 -4.70 8.18
CA PRO A 289 -23.16 -4.36 9.58
C PRO A 289 -22.52 -5.42 10.47
N ASP A 290 -21.74 -4.97 11.42
CA ASP A 290 -21.04 -5.78 12.41
C ASP A 290 -21.15 -5.17 13.81
N TYR A 291 -20.44 -5.73 14.78
CA TYR A 291 -20.38 -5.21 16.13
C TYR A 291 -19.80 -3.80 16.21
N PHE A 292 -18.89 -3.43 15.30
CA PHE A 292 -18.22 -2.14 15.27
C PHE A 292 -19.00 -1.07 14.51
N SER A 293 -19.85 -1.47 13.54
CA SER A 293 -20.61 -0.57 12.69
C SER A 293 -22.03 -1.11 12.42
N ALA A 294 -23.03 -0.55 13.09
CA ALA A 294 -24.43 -0.95 12.90
C ALA A 294 -24.97 -0.76 11.47
N THR A 295 -24.30 0.03 10.64
CA THR A 295 -24.65 0.29 9.24
C THR A 295 -23.68 -0.37 8.25
N GLY A 296 -22.65 -1.07 8.74
CA GLY A 296 -21.54 -1.57 7.96
C GLY A 296 -20.65 -0.44 7.41
N GLN A 297 -19.76 -0.78 6.49
CA GLN A 297 -18.89 0.19 5.84
C GLN A 297 -19.13 0.19 4.33
N ARG A 298 -19.25 1.37 3.73
CA ARG A 298 -19.25 1.61 2.30
C ARG A 298 -17.92 2.24 1.92
N TRP A 299 -17.13 1.55 1.09
CA TRP A 299 -15.81 2.06 0.69
C TRP A 299 -15.85 2.88 -0.59
N GLY A 300 -16.92 2.72 -1.41
CA GLY A 300 -17.09 3.48 -2.65
C GLY A 300 -16.30 2.94 -3.86
N ASN A 301 -15.45 1.97 -3.67
CA ASN A 301 -14.67 1.34 -4.73
C ASN A 301 -15.57 0.50 -5.64
N PRO A 302 -15.39 0.53 -6.98
CA PRO A 302 -16.12 -0.34 -7.90
C PRO A 302 -15.69 -1.79 -7.71
N LEU A 303 -16.61 -2.72 -7.98
CA LEU A 303 -16.33 -4.15 -7.94
C LEU A 303 -15.76 -4.63 -9.27
N TYR A 304 -14.92 -5.66 -9.22
CA TYR A 304 -14.38 -6.31 -10.41
C TYR A 304 -15.42 -7.16 -11.10
N LEU A 305 -15.39 -7.20 -12.43
CA LEU A 305 -16.04 -8.22 -13.24
C LEU A 305 -15.09 -9.43 -13.33
N TRP A 306 -15.11 -10.30 -12.32
CA TRP A 306 -14.17 -11.42 -12.20
C TRP A 306 -14.21 -12.38 -13.40
N GLU A 307 -15.35 -12.50 -14.09
CA GLU A 307 -15.48 -13.29 -15.31
C GLU A 307 -14.63 -12.70 -16.46
N GLU A 308 -14.59 -11.35 -16.59
CA GLU A 308 -13.73 -10.69 -17.58
C GLU A 308 -12.24 -10.82 -17.20
N HIS A 309 -11.91 -10.68 -15.94
CA HIS A 309 -10.55 -10.95 -15.48
C HIS A 309 -10.12 -12.39 -15.77
N GLN A 310 -10.99 -13.36 -15.53
CA GLN A 310 -10.71 -14.77 -15.83
C GLN A 310 -10.55 -15.00 -17.34
N ARG A 311 -11.42 -14.39 -18.16
CA ARG A 311 -11.37 -14.50 -19.63
C ARG A 311 -10.05 -13.99 -20.20
N THR A 312 -9.47 -12.96 -19.58
CA THR A 312 -8.13 -12.38 -19.95
C THR A 312 -6.98 -13.05 -19.20
N GLY A 313 -7.20 -14.17 -18.51
CA GLY A 313 -6.17 -14.85 -17.70
C GLY A 313 -5.67 -14.00 -16.54
N TYR A 314 -6.48 -13.10 -16.01
CA TYR A 314 -6.14 -12.14 -14.93
C TYR A 314 -4.96 -11.21 -15.27
N ALA A 315 -4.75 -10.91 -16.56
CA ALA A 315 -3.57 -10.18 -17.04
C ALA A 315 -3.36 -8.85 -16.30
N TRP A 316 -4.41 -8.05 -16.09
CA TRP A 316 -4.32 -6.78 -15.37
C TRP A 316 -3.85 -6.96 -13.92
N TRP A 317 -4.39 -7.95 -13.20
CA TRP A 317 -4.00 -8.25 -11.83
C TRP A 317 -2.55 -8.76 -11.73
N ILE A 318 -2.13 -9.60 -12.68
CA ILE A 318 -0.74 -10.08 -12.75
C ILE A 318 0.20 -8.89 -12.95
N GLN A 319 -0.15 -7.95 -13.83
CA GLN A 319 0.62 -6.71 -14.03
C GLN A 319 0.65 -5.85 -12.77
N ARG A 320 -0.48 -5.73 -12.06
CA ARG A 320 -0.57 -4.99 -10.80
C ARG A 320 0.39 -5.55 -9.75
N VAL A 321 0.31 -6.85 -9.47
CA VAL A 321 1.20 -7.48 -8.48
C VAL A 321 2.65 -7.43 -8.92
N ARG A 322 2.94 -7.65 -10.21
CA ARG A 322 4.29 -7.52 -10.77
C ARG A 322 4.86 -6.12 -10.59
N ALA A 323 4.09 -5.09 -10.93
CA ALA A 323 4.50 -3.69 -10.75
C ALA A 323 4.75 -3.36 -9.28
N THR A 324 3.90 -3.83 -8.37
CA THR A 324 4.12 -3.65 -6.93
C THR A 324 5.40 -4.35 -6.45
N LEU A 325 5.69 -5.57 -6.92
CA LEU A 325 6.92 -6.29 -6.56
C LEU A 325 8.19 -5.67 -7.17
N GLN A 326 8.07 -4.78 -8.16
CA GLN A 326 9.19 -3.92 -8.59
C GLN A 326 9.48 -2.82 -7.57
N VAL A 327 8.49 -2.43 -6.76
CA VAL A 327 8.58 -1.35 -5.78
C VAL A 327 8.88 -1.88 -4.39
N VAL A 328 8.37 -3.06 -4.01
CA VAL A 328 8.55 -3.67 -2.67
C VAL A 328 9.00 -5.12 -2.78
N ASP A 329 9.43 -5.71 -1.68
CA ASP A 329 9.96 -7.08 -1.64
C ASP A 329 8.88 -8.11 -1.28
N ILE A 330 7.88 -7.69 -0.52
CA ILE A 330 6.73 -8.47 -0.06
C ILE A 330 5.48 -7.60 -0.17
N VAL A 331 4.35 -8.19 -0.51
CA VAL A 331 3.06 -7.50 -0.66
C VAL A 331 2.09 -7.97 0.41
N ARG A 332 1.58 -7.07 1.24
CA ARG A 332 0.38 -7.33 2.01
C ARG A 332 -0.83 -7.06 1.11
N ILE A 333 -1.72 -8.03 0.99
CA ILE A 333 -3.01 -7.81 0.32
C ILE A 333 -4.06 -7.51 1.38
N ASP A 334 -4.55 -6.28 1.34
CA ASP A 334 -5.61 -5.79 2.19
C ASP A 334 -6.96 -6.41 1.79
N HIS A 335 -7.76 -6.80 2.78
CA HIS A 335 -9.04 -7.47 2.61
C HIS A 335 -8.98 -8.75 1.75
N PHE A 336 -8.03 -9.65 2.06
CA PHE A 336 -7.80 -10.91 1.33
C PHE A 336 -9.07 -11.77 1.18
N ARG A 337 -9.99 -11.73 2.16
CA ARG A 337 -11.27 -12.47 2.07
C ARG A 337 -12.06 -12.18 0.78
N GLY A 338 -11.86 -11.01 0.17
CA GLY A 338 -12.53 -10.63 -1.07
C GLY A 338 -12.21 -11.54 -2.27
N PHE A 339 -11.12 -12.33 -2.20
CA PHE A 339 -10.84 -13.37 -3.19
C PHE A 339 -11.66 -14.64 -2.97
N ASP A 340 -12.18 -14.89 -1.77
CA ASP A 340 -13.13 -15.97 -1.49
C ASP A 340 -14.56 -15.47 -1.63
N LEU A 341 -14.95 -14.53 -0.77
CA LEU A 341 -16.27 -13.88 -0.75
C LEU A 341 -16.10 -12.37 -0.58
N TYR A 342 -16.74 -11.58 -1.41
CA TYR A 342 -16.79 -10.13 -1.27
C TYR A 342 -18.22 -9.63 -1.09
N TYR A 343 -18.34 -8.49 -0.39
CA TYR A 343 -19.63 -7.90 -0.08
C TYR A 343 -20.02 -6.87 -1.15
N LYS A 344 -21.14 -7.10 -1.83
CA LYS A 344 -21.65 -6.32 -2.95
C LYS A 344 -22.80 -5.45 -2.49
N ILE A 345 -22.61 -4.12 -2.50
CA ILE A 345 -23.59 -3.12 -2.04
C ILE A 345 -24.11 -2.37 -3.26
N PRO A 346 -25.44 -2.27 -3.50
CA PRO A 346 -25.97 -1.41 -4.55
C PRO A 346 -25.50 0.04 -4.35
N ALA A 347 -24.98 0.67 -5.41
CA ALA A 347 -24.28 1.96 -5.29
C ALA A 347 -25.19 3.09 -4.80
N GLU A 348 -26.49 3.03 -5.08
CA GLU A 348 -27.49 4.01 -4.66
C GLU A 348 -27.85 3.92 -3.16
N ARG A 349 -27.48 2.84 -2.46
CA ARG A 349 -27.78 2.69 -1.03
C ARG A 349 -26.91 3.60 -0.18
N PRO A 350 -27.48 4.31 0.83
CA PRO A 350 -26.70 5.20 1.69
C PRO A 350 -25.84 4.46 2.73
N THR A 351 -26.14 3.19 3.01
CA THR A 351 -25.42 2.34 3.98
C THR A 351 -25.09 0.98 3.37
N ALA A 352 -24.27 0.19 4.04
CA ALA A 352 -23.98 -1.18 3.61
C ALA A 352 -25.12 -2.17 3.88
N GLN A 353 -26.18 -1.75 4.57
CA GLN A 353 -27.36 -2.58 4.78
C GLN A 353 -28.02 -2.95 3.45
N GLY A 354 -28.39 -4.22 3.29
CA GLY A 354 -29.00 -4.74 2.05
C GLY A 354 -27.99 -5.12 0.97
N GLY A 355 -26.70 -5.10 1.24
CA GLY A 355 -25.70 -5.76 0.43
C GLY A 355 -25.78 -7.29 0.56
N ARG A 356 -24.96 -8.00 -0.21
CA ARG A 356 -24.90 -9.47 -0.18
C ARG A 356 -23.49 -9.98 -0.43
N TRP A 357 -23.16 -11.14 0.11
CA TRP A 357 -21.95 -11.86 -0.20
C TRP A 357 -22.02 -12.52 -1.57
N VAL A 358 -20.92 -12.42 -2.33
CA VAL A 358 -20.75 -12.99 -3.67
C VAL A 358 -19.41 -13.69 -3.75
N ASN A 359 -19.32 -14.78 -4.52
CA ASN A 359 -18.08 -15.51 -4.71
C ASN A 359 -17.03 -14.67 -5.43
N GLY A 360 -15.82 -14.66 -4.87
CA GLY A 360 -14.61 -14.18 -5.51
C GLY A 360 -14.00 -15.22 -6.46
N PRO A 361 -12.84 -14.91 -7.07
CA PRO A 361 -12.17 -15.78 -8.06
C PRO A 361 -11.45 -16.98 -7.45
N LYS A 362 -11.31 -17.04 -6.13
CA LYS A 362 -10.76 -18.16 -5.35
C LYS A 362 -9.37 -18.61 -5.83
N ILE A 363 -9.06 -19.90 -5.68
CA ILE A 363 -7.76 -20.49 -6.03
C ILE A 363 -7.39 -20.30 -7.51
N GLY A 364 -8.37 -20.16 -8.41
CA GLY A 364 -8.14 -19.95 -9.85
C GLY A 364 -7.31 -18.71 -10.15
N PHE A 365 -7.59 -17.62 -9.42
CA PHE A 365 -6.81 -16.38 -9.51
C PHE A 365 -5.34 -16.60 -9.09
N PHE A 366 -5.10 -17.25 -7.96
CA PHE A 366 -3.74 -17.43 -7.43
C PHE A 366 -2.90 -18.37 -8.30
N ARG A 367 -3.53 -19.39 -8.93
CA ARG A 367 -2.84 -20.22 -9.92
C ARG A 367 -2.40 -19.42 -11.14
N ALA A 368 -3.27 -18.54 -11.65
CA ALA A 368 -2.90 -17.65 -12.75
C ALA A 368 -1.82 -16.64 -12.34
N LEU A 369 -1.91 -16.08 -11.13
CA LEU A 369 -0.92 -15.18 -10.58
C LEU A 369 0.45 -15.84 -10.44
N SER A 370 0.50 -17.04 -9.84
CA SER A 370 1.70 -17.87 -9.69
C SER A 370 2.37 -18.12 -11.05
N ALA A 371 1.60 -18.61 -12.01
CA ALA A 371 2.09 -18.84 -13.38
C ALA A 371 2.59 -17.53 -14.03
N GLY A 372 1.83 -16.43 -13.89
CA GLY A 372 2.18 -15.13 -14.45
C GLY A 372 3.42 -14.49 -13.84
N LEU A 373 3.70 -14.77 -12.57
CA LEU A 373 4.91 -14.30 -11.87
C LEU A 373 6.09 -15.27 -12.03
N GLY A 374 5.89 -16.48 -12.55
CA GLY A 374 6.91 -17.52 -12.63
C GLY A 374 7.36 -18.03 -11.26
N ARG A 375 6.44 -18.12 -10.28
CA ARG A 375 6.70 -18.57 -8.91
C ARG A 375 5.74 -19.69 -8.53
N GLU A 376 6.17 -20.61 -7.67
CA GLU A 376 5.27 -21.60 -7.09
C GLU A 376 4.26 -20.93 -6.15
N LEU A 377 3.10 -21.58 -5.91
CA LEU A 377 2.03 -21.03 -5.08
C LEU A 377 2.47 -20.72 -3.65
N ASP A 378 3.28 -21.60 -3.07
CA ASP A 378 3.84 -21.46 -1.72
C ASP A 378 5.06 -20.54 -1.65
N GLN A 379 5.50 -19.99 -2.79
CA GLN A 379 6.60 -19.05 -2.94
C GLN A 379 6.13 -17.63 -3.34
N LEU A 380 4.82 -17.38 -3.27
CA LEU A 380 4.30 -16.04 -3.50
C LEU A 380 4.69 -15.13 -2.32
N PRO A 381 5.35 -13.97 -2.56
CA PRO A 381 5.74 -13.05 -1.50
C PRO A 381 4.54 -12.19 -1.06
N ILE A 382 3.51 -12.86 -0.55
CA ILE A 382 2.22 -12.26 -0.20
C ILE A 382 1.89 -12.55 1.26
N ILE A 383 1.49 -11.52 2.00
CA ILE A 383 0.84 -11.58 3.30
C ILE A 383 -0.65 -11.37 3.07
N ALA A 384 -1.49 -12.29 3.58
CA ALA A 384 -2.94 -12.18 3.49
C ALA A 384 -3.49 -11.44 4.72
N GLU A 385 -4.14 -10.29 4.51
CA GLU A 385 -4.91 -9.68 5.58
C GLU A 385 -6.24 -10.46 5.71
N ASP A 386 -6.33 -11.22 6.78
CA ASP A 386 -7.42 -12.14 7.11
C ASP A 386 -8.08 -11.75 8.45
N LEU A 387 -8.28 -10.45 8.64
CA LEU A 387 -8.97 -9.90 9.81
C LEU A 387 -10.48 -9.78 9.58
N GLY A 388 -11.28 -9.92 10.64
CA GLY A 388 -12.74 -9.81 10.59
C GLY A 388 -13.45 -11.09 11.05
N ASP A 389 -14.78 -11.11 10.89
CA ASP A 389 -15.65 -12.20 11.33
C ASP A 389 -15.92 -13.21 10.19
N ASP A 390 -16.26 -14.45 10.55
CA ASP A 390 -16.65 -15.53 9.62
C ASP A 390 -15.69 -15.73 8.44
N LEU A 391 -14.42 -15.99 8.76
CA LEU A 391 -13.33 -16.09 7.79
C LEU A 391 -13.00 -17.53 7.38
N GLY A 392 -13.75 -18.54 7.82
CA GLY A 392 -13.37 -19.94 7.68
C GLY A 392 -12.93 -20.34 6.27
N ALA A 393 -13.69 -19.94 5.23
CA ALA A 393 -13.38 -20.27 3.85
C ALA A 393 -12.19 -19.43 3.32
N ALA A 394 -12.05 -18.17 3.72
CA ALA A 394 -10.92 -17.32 3.37
C ALA A 394 -9.60 -17.83 4.01
N ILE A 395 -9.68 -18.29 5.27
CA ILE A 395 -8.55 -18.93 5.96
C ILE A 395 -8.17 -20.23 5.24
N ALA A 396 -9.13 -21.07 4.86
CA ALA A 396 -8.86 -22.29 4.11
C ALA A 396 -8.20 -22.00 2.74
N LEU A 397 -8.63 -20.94 2.04
CA LEU A 397 -7.99 -20.49 0.81
C LEU A 397 -6.54 -20.04 1.08
N ARG A 398 -6.31 -19.18 2.07
CA ARG A 398 -4.98 -18.73 2.49
C ARG A 398 -4.05 -19.91 2.80
N ASP A 399 -4.54 -20.87 3.59
CA ASP A 399 -3.75 -22.03 4.01
C ASP A 399 -3.42 -22.95 2.84
N SER A 400 -4.35 -23.13 1.88
CA SER A 400 -4.10 -23.88 0.65
C SER A 400 -3.02 -23.27 -0.25
N LEU A 401 -2.73 -21.98 -0.05
CA LEU A 401 -1.70 -21.22 -0.74
C LEU A 401 -0.42 -21.08 0.09
N HIS A 402 -0.39 -21.63 1.31
CA HIS A 402 0.69 -21.45 2.28
C HIS A 402 1.04 -19.98 2.58
N LEU A 403 0.10 -19.05 2.44
CA LEU A 403 0.33 -17.63 2.72
C LEU A 403 0.25 -17.36 4.24
N PRO A 404 1.12 -16.50 4.80
CA PRO A 404 0.97 -16.05 6.17
C PRO A 404 -0.28 -15.17 6.31
N GLY A 405 -1.07 -15.42 7.36
CA GLY A 405 -2.11 -14.53 7.83
C GLY A 405 -1.60 -13.53 8.86
N MET A 406 -2.51 -12.76 9.44
CA MET A 406 -2.18 -11.72 10.40
C MET A 406 -2.79 -11.98 11.78
N ALA A 407 -2.07 -11.56 12.84
CA ALA A 407 -2.60 -11.48 14.20
C ALA A 407 -2.33 -10.10 14.81
N ILE A 408 -3.35 -9.56 15.48
CA ILE A 408 -3.32 -8.24 16.13
C ILE A 408 -3.44 -8.42 17.63
N LEU A 409 -2.41 -8.07 18.38
CA LEU A 409 -2.37 -8.28 19.82
C LEU A 409 -3.41 -7.44 20.58
N GLN A 410 -3.84 -6.28 20.07
CA GLN A 410 -4.94 -5.53 20.65
C GLN A 410 -6.27 -6.31 20.67
N PHE A 411 -6.46 -7.28 19.78
CA PHE A 411 -7.66 -8.13 19.73
C PHE A 411 -7.54 -9.40 20.58
N ALA A 412 -6.33 -9.69 21.09
CA ALA A 412 -6.06 -10.91 21.82
C ALA A 412 -6.81 -11.05 23.15
N PHE A 413 -7.14 -9.94 23.79
CA PHE A 413 -7.63 -9.91 25.17
C PHE A 413 -9.14 -9.66 25.27
N SER A 414 -9.84 -9.61 24.15
CA SER A 414 -11.30 -9.55 24.10
C SER A 414 -11.92 -10.76 24.83
N SER A 415 -13.01 -10.52 25.55
CA SER A 415 -13.71 -11.57 26.29
C SER A 415 -14.61 -12.47 25.43
N TYR A 416 -14.75 -12.14 24.13
CA TYR A 416 -15.71 -12.81 23.26
C TYR A 416 -15.26 -14.18 22.75
N GLU A 417 -13.96 -14.42 22.59
CA GLU A 417 -13.43 -15.65 21.98
C GLU A 417 -12.76 -16.60 23.00
N GLY A 418 -12.64 -16.20 24.26
CA GLY A 418 -12.05 -17.03 25.31
C GLY A 418 -10.61 -17.46 25.01
N GLU A 419 -10.21 -18.65 25.48
CA GLU A 419 -8.86 -19.21 25.30
C GLU A 419 -8.58 -19.66 23.85
N GLU A 420 -9.60 -19.80 23.02
CA GLU A 420 -9.47 -20.19 21.61
C GLU A 420 -9.18 -18.99 20.68
N ASN A 421 -9.16 -17.76 21.24
CA ASN A 421 -8.86 -16.56 20.46
C ASN A 421 -7.53 -16.70 19.72
N ARG A 422 -7.58 -16.75 18.37
CA ARG A 422 -6.42 -16.92 17.48
C ARG A 422 -5.37 -15.82 17.62
N PHE A 423 -5.73 -14.67 18.21
CA PHE A 423 -4.82 -13.56 18.44
C PHE A 423 -4.00 -13.69 19.74
N LEU A 424 -4.33 -14.64 20.62
CA LEU A 424 -3.55 -14.92 21.81
C LEU A 424 -2.19 -15.51 21.43
N PRO A 425 -1.09 -15.05 22.05
CA PRO A 425 0.26 -15.48 21.66
C PRO A 425 0.49 -17.00 21.66
N HIS A 426 -0.15 -17.76 22.55
CA HIS A 426 -0.02 -19.22 22.59
C HIS A 426 -0.75 -19.95 21.46
N ASN A 427 -1.68 -19.26 20.76
CA ASN A 427 -2.39 -19.78 19.58
C ASN A 427 -1.72 -19.37 18.27
N HIS A 428 -0.64 -18.59 18.31
CA HIS A 428 0.07 -18.19 17.10
C HIS A 428 0.76 -19.39 16.44
N VAL A 429 0.75 -19.40 15.11
CA VAL A 429 1.45 -20.39 14.28
C VAL A 429 2.69 -19.77 13.62
N PRO A 430 3.70 -20.58 13.22
CA PRO A 430 4.90 -20.04 12.57
C PRO A 430 4.60 -19.21 11.33
N ASN A 431 3.73 -19.69 10.42
CA ASN A 431 3.38 -18.99 9.19
C ASN A 431 2.36 -17.88 9.43
N MET A 432 2.76 -16.84 10.16
CA MET A 432 1.93 -15.71 10.57
C MET A 432 2.75 -14.45 10.72
N VAL A 433 2.13 -13.28 10.52
CA VAL A 433 2.67 -11.96 10.86
C VAL A 433 1.89 -11.39 12.04
N VAL A 434 2.58 -11.12 13.12
CA VAL A 434 1.99 -10.58 14.35
C VAL A 434 2.25 -9.08 14.45
N TYR A 435 1.26 -8.33 14.89
CA TYR A 435 1.31 -6.89 15.11
C TYR A 435 0.87 -6.54 16.52
N THR A 436 1.39 -5.45 17.09
CA THR A 436 0.75 -4.84 18.27
C THR A 436 -0.61 -4.24 17.89
N GLY A 437 -0.67 -3.53 16.81
CA GLY A 437 -1.78 -2.98 16.06
C GLY A 437 -1.32 -2.62 14.65
N THR A 438 -2.25 -2.33 13.73
CA THR A 438 -1.96 -1.82 12.39
C THR A 438 -2.15 -0.30 12.33
N HIS A 439 -2.05 0.28 11.13
CA HIS A 439 -2.38 1.69 10.87
C HIS A 439 -3.86 2.03 11.14
N ASP A 440 -4.76 1.05 11.16
CA ASP A 440 -6.20 1.22 11.41
C ASP A 440 -6.55 1.15 12.90
N ASN A 441 -5.71 0.52 13.70
CA ASN A 441 -5.89 0.45 15.14
C ASN A 441 -5.51 1.79 15.80
N ASN A 442 -5.97 1.99 17.02
CA ASN A 442 -5.40 3.02 17.89
C ASN A 442 -3.96 2.62 18.25
N THR A 443 -3.14 3.57 18.69
CA THR A 443 -1.89 3.22 19.34
C THR A 443 -2.20 2.33 20.57
N VAL A 444 -1.25 1.48 20.98
CA VAL A 444 -1.46 0.62 22.15
C VAL A 444 -1.81 1.44 23.40
N TRP A 445 -1.15 2.59 23.59
CA TRP A 445 -1.52 3.50 24.70
C TRP A 445 -2.92 4.09 24.54
N GLY A 446 -3.30 4.46 23.30
CA GLY A 446 -4.65 4.96 23.02
C GLY A 446 -5.72 3.88 23.23
N TRP A 447 -5.47 2.65 22.81
CA TRP A 447 -6.32 1.49 23.08
C TRP A 447 -6.42 1.22 24.58
N TRP A 448 -5.30 1.15 25.29
CA TRP A 448 -5.24 0.88 26.72
C TRP A 448 -6.04 1.89 27.57
N THR A 449 -5.95 3.17 27.22
CA THR A 449 -6.58 4.25 27.98
C THR A 449 -8.02 4.55 27.59
N ASN A 450 -8.37 4.42 26.31
CA ASN A 450 -9.62 4.95 25.76
C ASN A 450 -10.58 3.89 25.21
N GLU A 451 -10.07 2.72 24.74
CA GLU A 451 -10.88 1.76 23.99
C GLU A 451 -11.02 0.42 24.73
N SER A 452 -9.95 -0.05 25.41
CA SER A 452 -10.01 -1.32 26.14
C SER A 452 -10.93 -1.26 27.36
N SER A 453 -11.75 -2.29 27.54
CA SER A 453 -12.61 -2.47 28.70
C SER A 453 -11.79 -2.82 29.97
N PRO A 454 -12.34 -2.65 31.17
CA PRO A 454 -11.72 -3.17 32.40
C PRO A 454 -11.43 -4.67 32.34
N GLY A 455 -12.31 -5.46 31.69
CA GLY A 455 -12.15 -6.90 31.51
C GLY A 455 -10.96 -7.27 30.65
N GLU A 456 -10.77 -6.58 29.53
CA GLU A 456 -9.62 -6.77 28.65
C GLU A 456 -8.30 -6.42 29.34
N ARG A 457 -8.26 -5.31 30.08
CA ARG A 457 -7.09 -4.92 30.89
C ARG A 457 -6.77 -5.93 31.98
N GLU A 458 -7.79 -6.50 32.62
CA GLU A 458 -7.62 -7.56 33.61
C GLU A 458 -7.17 -8.86 32.98
N HIS A 459 -7.69 -9.22 31.80
CA HIS A 459 -7.27 -10.38 31.03
C HIS A 459 -5.78 -10.27 30.66
N LEU A 460 -5.33 -9.12 30.15
CA LEU A 460 -3.93 -8.88 29.84
C LEU A 460 -3.05 -9.01 31.10
N ARG A 461 -3.44 -8.39 32.25
CA ARG A 461 -2.68 -8.51 33.50
C ARG A 461 -2.48 -9.96 33.93
N ARG A 462 -3.57 -10.74 33.94
CA ARG A 462 -3.52 -12.16 34.28
C ARG A 462 -2.65 -12.96 33.30
N TYR A 463 -2.76 -12.66 32.01
CA TYR A 463 -2.00 -13.34 30.97
C TYR A 463 -0.49 -13.14 31.14
N VAL A 464 -0.04 -11.94 31.49
CA VAL A 464 1.38 -11.64 31.72
C VAL A 464 1.83 -11.89 33.16
N GLY A 465 0.92 -12.27 34.08
CA GLY A 465 1.25 -12.54 35.47
C GLY A 465 1.65 -11.30 36.27
N LYS A 466 1.06 -10.13 35.96
CA LYS A 466 1.37 -8.85 36.61
C LYS A 466 0.11 -8.20 37.20
N ASP A 467 0.21 -7.74 38.44
CA ASP A 467 -0.88 -6.98 39.07
C ASP A 467 -1.08 -5.60 38.44
N ARG A 468 0.00 -5.02 37.92
CA ARG A 468 0.03 -3.70 37.27
C ARG A 468 0.84 -3.71 36.00
N ILE A 469 0.34 -3.00 34.98
CA ILE A 469 1.03 -2.75 33.74
C ILE A 469 1.27 -1.24 33.60
N ASP A 470 2.54 -0.85 33.60
CA ASP A 470 2.96 0.55 33.49
C ASP A 470 3.26 0.94 32.04
N GLU A 471 3.66 0.01 31.20
CA GLU A 471 4.02 0.23 29.80
C GLU A 471 3.31 -0.80 28.89
N PRO A 472 2.01 -0.64 28.62
CA PRO A 472 1.22 -1.62 27.87
C PRO A 472 1.77 -1.86 26.45
N ASN A 473 2.35 -0.85 25.83
CA ASN A 473 3.00 -0.98 24.52
C ASN A 473 4.18 -1.97 24.58
N TRP A 474 5.04 -1.87 25.58
CA TRP A 474 6.19 -2.77 25.72
C TRP A 474 5.80 -4.19 26.14
N GLU A 475 4.69 -4.37 26.86
CA GLU A 475 4.14 -5.71 27.13
C GLU A 475 3.70 -6.38 25.81
N LEU A 476 2.95 -5.68 24.95
CA LEU A 476 2.54 -6.23 23.67
C LEU A 476 3.74 -6.45 22.74
N ILE A 477 4.70 -5.53 22.70
CA ILE A 477 5.93 -5.69 21.92
C ILE A 477 6.70 -6.96 22.36
N GLN A 478 6.86 -7.16 23.67
CA GLN A 478 7.54 -8.35 24.20
C GLN A 478 6.82 -9.63 23.82
N MET A 479 5.48 -9.65 23.92
CA MET A 479 4.66 -10.80 23.49
C MET A 479 4.82 -11.09 22.00
N GLY A 480 4.78 -10.05 21.15
CA GLY A 480 4.99 -10.19 19.72
C GLY A 480 6.39 -10.70 19.38
N MET A 481 7.42 -10.22 20.07
CA MET A 481 8.79 -10.69 19.91
C MET A 481 8.95 -12.17 20.35
N ALA A 482 8.30 -12.57 21.44
CA ALA A 482 8.34 -13.94 21.97
C ALA A 482 7.48 -14.93 21.15
N SER A 483 6.52 -14.45 20.35
CA SER A 483 5.62 -15.26 19.54
C SER A 483 6.37 -16.30 18.68
N PRO A 484 5.80 -17.51 18.47
CA PRO A 484 6.33 -18.49 17.50
C PRO A 484 6.21 -18.02 16.05
N ALA A 485 5.38 -17.00 15.77
CA ALA A 485 5.21 -16.46 14.42
C ALA A 485 6.54 -16.02 13.79
N HIS A 486 6.70 -16.27 12.52
CA HIS A 486 7.93 -15.93 11.80
C HIS A 486 8.17 -14.42 11.79
N THR A 487 7.16 -13.61 11.56
CA THR A 487 7.33 -12.15 11.47
C THR A 487 6.58 -11.43 12.59
N PHE A 488 7.22 -10.43 13.20
CA PHE A 488 6.60 -9.47 14.10
C PHE A 488 6.83 -8.06 13.57
N ILE A 489 5.79 -7.25 13.49
CA ILE A 489 5.87 -5.85 13.04
C ILE A 489 5.20 -4.94 14.06
N VAL A 490 5.88 -3.86 14.42
CA VAL A 490 5.38 -2.87 15.38
C VAL A 490 5.23 -1.50 14.70
N PRO A 491 4.08 -0.79 14.84
CA PRO A 491 4.01 0.61 14.46
C PRO A 491 5.02 1.45 15.24
N LEU A 492 5.68 2.41 14.58
CA LEU A 492 6.66 3.28 15.23
C LEU A 492 6.04 3.99 16.44
N GLN A 493 4.77 4.40 16.35
CA GLN A 493 4.03 5.05 17.44
C GLN A 493 3.97 4.19 18.71
N ASP A 494 3.78 2.88 18.55
CA ASP A 494 3.71 1.94 19.68
C ASP A 494 5.08 1.76 20.32
N MET A 495 6.14 1.63 19.51
CA MET A 495 7.51 1.57 20.01
C MET A 495 7.88 2.84 20.81
N LEU A 496 7.45 4.01 20.33
CA LEU A 496 7.68 5.29 20.99
C LEU A 496 6.75 5.53 22.21
N GLY A 497 5.78 4.68 22.46
CA GLY A 497 4.84 4.82 23.57
C GLY A 497 3.89 6.00 23.42
N LEU A 498 3.48 6.33 22.20
CA LEU A 498 2.63 7.49 21.92
C LEU A 498 1.15 7.17 22.16
N GLY A 499 0.40 8.18 22.64
CA GLY A 499 -1.04 8.08 22.87
C GLY A 499 -1.89 8.25 21.61
N ALA A 500 -3.22 8.25 21.77
CA ALA A 500 -4.23 8.28 20.70
C ALA A 500 -4.08 9.44 19.69
N SER A 501 -3.44 10.55 20.07
CA SER A 501 -3.16 11.68 19.16
C SER A 501 -2.19 11.34 18.02
N ALA A 502 -1.46 10.23 18.15
CA ALA A 502 -0.56 9.70 17.13
C ALA A 502 -1.20 8.59 16.27
N ARG A 503 -2.47 8.27 16.46
CA ARG A 503 -3.20 7.32 15.62
C ARG A 503 -3.13 7.73 14.16
N MET A 504 -2.88 6.77 13.27
CA MET A 504 -2.71 7.01 11.84
C MET A 504 -4.05 7.12 11.13
N ASN A 505 -4.91 6.12 11.32
CA ASN A 505 -6.24 6.06 10.71
C ASN A 505 -7.30 5.58 11.72
N LYS A 506 -8.50 6.09 11.55
CA LYS A 506 -9.72 5.56 12.18
C LYS A 506 -10.71 5.21 11.08
N PRO A 507 -10.94 3.93 10.79
CA PRO A 507 -11.88 3.49 9.77
C PRO A 507 -13.25 4.13 9.93
N GLY A 508 -13.88 4.51 8.82
CA GLY A 508 -15.19 5.19 8.81
C GLY A 508 -15.15 6.69 9.11
N VAL A 509 -13.99 7.29 9.37
CA VAL A 509 -13.83 8.73 9.56
C VAL A 509 -13.20 9.35 8.31
N PRO A 510 -13.94 10.18 7.54
CA PRO A 510 -13.53 10.58 6.20
C PRO A 510 -12.46 11.70 6.15
N ALA A 511 -12.18 12.38 7.27
CA ALA A 511 -11.27 13.52 7.28
C ALA A 511 -10.36 13.54 8.51
N GLY A 512 -9.19 14.18 8.37
CA GLY A 512 -8.25 14.38 9.47
C GLY A 512 -7.36 13.19 9.79
N GLN A 513 -7.41 12.13 8.98
CA GLN A 513 -6.59 10.93 9.09
C GLN A 513 -5.22 11.10 8.39
N TRP A 514 -4.31 10.13 8.55
CA TRP A 514 -3.02 10.02 7.84
C TRP A 514 -2.03 11.16 8.12
N ARG A 515 -2.23 11.92 9.23
CA ARG A 515 -1.53 13.19 9.46
C ARG A 515 -0.38 13.11 10.45
N TRP A 516 -0.26 12.03 11.22
CA TRP A 516 0.79 11.93 12.22
C TRP A 516 2.19 11.90 11.58
N ARG A 517 3.14 12.59 12.23
CA ARG A 517 4.56 12.60 11.84
C ARG A 517 5.43 12.42 13.08
N CYS A 518 6.48 11.60 12.93
CA CYS A 518 7.55 11.50 13.93
C CYS A 518 8.46 12.74 13.89
N LEU A 519 9.17 12.96 14.98
CA LEU A 519 10.12 14.05 15.13
C LEU A 519 11.55 13.60 14.78
N PRO A 520 12.48 14.54 14.50
CA PRO A 520 13.88 14.21 14.34
C PRO A 520 14.49 13.39 15.48
N ASP A 521 14.12 13.69 16.73
CA ASP A 521 14.62 13.00 17.92
C ASP A 521 14.10 11.54 18.03
N ASP A 522 13.02 11.21 17.35
CA ASP A 522 12.50 9.84 17.26
C ASP A 522 13.38 8.93 16.37
N LEU A 523 14.25 9.52 15.55
CA LEU A 523 15.19 8.85 14.63
C LEU A 523 16.64 9.25 14.94
N PRO A 524 17.19 8.82 16.09
CA PRO A 524 18.50 9.25 16.58
C PRO A 524 19.65 8.71 15.73
N GLN A 525 20.81 9.40 15.75
CA GLN A 525 22.04 8.87 15.15
C GLN A 525 22.61 7.70 15.94
N ASN A 526 22.50 7.74 17.26
CA ASN A 526 22.87 6.68 18.16
C ASN A 526 21.62 6.20 18.91
N ILE A 527 21.33 4.91 18.81
CA ILE A 527 20.15 4.32 19.44
C ILE A 527 20.29 4.09 20.94
N SER A 528 21.49 4.30 21.52
CA SER A 528 21.73 4.06 22.96
C SER A 528 20.85 4.95 23.83
N GLY A 529 20.24 4.38 24.87
CA GLY A 529 19.32 5.08 25.78
C GLY A 529 17.94 5.40 25.18
N THR A 530 17.63 4.89 23.98
CA THR A 530 16.37 5.17 23.29
C THR A 530 15.47 3.93 23.20
N PRO A 531 14.20 4.08 22.81
CA PRO A 531 13.31 2.95 22.50
C PRO A 531 13.89 1.96 21.48
N TRP A 532 14.70 2.43 20.54
CA TRP A 532 15.38 1.61 19.55
C TRP A 532 16.39 0.62 20.16
N GLU A 533 17.13 1.03 21.21
CA GLU A 533 18.03 0.11 21.93
C GLU A 533 17.25 -1.01 22.63
N ARG A 534 16.11 -0.67 23.27
CA ARG A 534 15.21 -1.66 23.89
C ARG A 534 14.65 -2.63 22.85
N LEU A 535 14.23 -2.14 21.68
CA LEU A 535 13.79 -2.97 20.57
C LEU A 535 14.93 -3.91 20.10
N ALA A 536 16.14 -3.38 19.93
CA ALA A 536 17.32 -4.16 19.55
C ALA A 536 17.63 -5.30 20.54
N ALA A 537 17.52 -5.02 21.85
CA ALA A 537 17.72 -6.03 22.90
C ALA A 537 16.69 -7.16 22.79
N LEU A 538 15.41 -6.83 22.62
CA LEU A 538 14.34 -7.83 22.43
C LEU A 538 14.52 -8.62 21.13
N THR A 539 14.92 -7.97 20.04
CA THR A 539 15.16 -8.61 18.74
C THR A 539 16.23 -9.70 18.85
N ARG A 540 17.35 -9.39 19.52
CA ARG A 540 18.41 -10.37 19.78
C ARG A 540 17.95 -11.48 20.73
N ALA A 541 17.29 -11.12 21.83
CA ALA A 541 16.83 -12.07 22.85
C ALA A 541 15.87 -13.14 22.28
N HIS A 542 15.09 -12.78 21.27
CA HIS A 542 14.09 -13.66 20.66
C HIS A 542 14.52 -14.24 19.29
N GLY A 543 15.81 -14.12 18.92
CA GLY A 543 16.36 -14.70 17.69
C GLY A 543 15.71 -14.15 16.41
N ARG A 544 15.40 -12.83 16.39
CA ARG A 544 14.82 -12.14 15.23
C ARG A 544 15.81 -11.23 14.52
N ALA A 545 16.99 -11.02 15.09
CA ALA A 545 18.09 -10.34 14.42
C ALA A 545 18.62 -11.24 13.30
N GLN A 546 18.81 -10.70 12.11
CA GLN A 546 19.61 -11.38 11.08
C GLN A 546 21.09 -11.29 11.52
N GLY A 547 21.79 -12.42 11.41
CA GLY A 547 23.21 -12.51 11.75
C GLY A 547 24.11 -11.74 10.79
#